data_8bac0a9a01348b5172f1d416292e4174
#
_entry.id   8bac0a9a01348b5172f1d416292e4174
#
_cell.length_a   1.000
_cell.length_b   1.000
_cell.length_c   1.000
_cell.angle_alpha   90.00
_cell.angle_beta   90.00
_cell.angle_gamma   90.00
#
_symmetry.space_group_name_H-M   'P 1'
#
loop_
_entity.id
_entity.type
_entity.pdbx_description
1 polymer ?
#
loop_
_entity_poly.entity_id
_entity_poly.type
_entity_poly.pdbx_seq_one_letter_code
_entity_poly.pdbx_strand_id
1 'polypeptide(L)'
;MALLDDALSAAAEEATPFLDVDTSLAGKHLPLRFYRIDGERWAEITALCPARLGSAIDRRYGYNFQAAARLAAPLSGCVLDGDEEISYDDAKWGELFKKLAGHNIKLIHSAIWQLNEYDPEVAVVDAKKGSAADSERKPD
;
A
#
# COMPACT_ATOMS: atom_id res chain seq x y z
N MET A 1 17.92 -28.13 -11.35
CA MET A 1 16.63 -27.51 -11.09
C MET A 1 16.67 -26.05 -11.44
N ALA A 2 15.71 -25.58 -12.13
CA ALA A 2 15.72 -24.20 -12.55
C ALA A 2 15.47 -23.26 -11.38
N LEU A 3 16.19 -22.16 -11.37
CA LEU A 3 16.06 -21.13 -10.34
C LEU A 3 14.63 -20.61 -10.24
N LEU A 4 13.96 -20.44 -11.39
CA LEU A 4 12.58 -19.94 -11.42
C LEU A 4 11.63 -20.90 -10.70
N ASP A 5 11.77 -22.20 -10.94
CA ASP A 5 10.91 -23.19 -10.29
C ASP A 5 11.07 -23.16 -8.77
N ASP A 6 12.32 -23.03 -8.31
CA ASP A 6 12.61 -22.95 -6.88
C ASP A 6 12.00 -21.67 -6.27
N ALA A 7 12.12 -20.55 -6.97
CA ALA A 7 11.59 -19.29 -6.50
C ALA A 7 10.07 -19.31 -6.43
N LEU A 8 9.42 -19.90 -7.45
CA LEU A 8 7.96 -20.00 -7.46
C LEU A 8 7.44 -20.91 -6.34
N SER A 9 8.16 -21.99 -6.09
CA SER A 9 7.79 -22.89 -4.98
C SER A 9 7.91 -22.20 -3.63
N ALA A 10 8.99 -21.44 -3.44
CA ALA A 10 9.18 -20.69 -2.19
C ALA A 10 8.09 -19.63 -2.03
N ALA A 11 7.76 -18.92 -3.12
CA ALA A 11 6.73 -17.88 -3.08
C ALA A 11 5.35 -18.46 -2.73
N ALA A 12 5.05 -19.65 -3.22
CA ALA A 12 3.77 -20.31 -2.94
C ALA A 12 3.60 -20.66 -1.45
N GLU A 13 4.70 -20.84 -0.75
CA GLU A 13 4.66 -21.18 0.68
C GLU A 13 4.67 -19.97 1.60
N GLU A 14 4.99 -18.79 1.08
CA GLU A 14 5.02 -17.58 1.89
C GLU A 14 3.62 -17.11 2.25
N ALA A 15 3.49 -16.56 3.46
CA ALA A 15 2.27 -15.86 3.84
C ALA A 15 2.17 -14.57 3.01
N THR A 16 0.96 -14.16 2.69
CA THR A 16 0.75 -12.92 1.94
C THR A 16 1.28 -11.72 2.74
N PRO A 17 2.19 -10.93 2.16
CA PRO A 17 2.71 -9.74 2.84
C PRO A 17 1.61 -8.72 3.11
N PHE A 18 1.74 -8.01 4.22
CA PHE A 18 0.81 -6.96 4.58
C PHE A 18 1.50 -5.80 5.28
N LEU A 19 0.83 -4.67 5.34
CA LEU A 19 1.23 -3.52 6.14
C LEU A 19 0.04 -3.02 6.93
N ASP A 20 0.28 -2.66 8.18
CA ASP A 20 -0.74 -2.09 9.05
C ASP A 20 -0.62 -0.57 9.01
N VAL A 21 -1.75 0.09 8.95
CA VAL A 21 -1.82 1.55 8.92
C VAL A 21 -2.70 2.00 10.08
N ASP A 22 -2.15 2.82 10.96
CA ASP A 22 -2.92 3.39 12.05
C ASP A 22 -3.58 4.67 11.60
N THR A 23 -4.89 4.67 11.56
CA THR A 23 -5.66 5.87 11.24
C THR A 23 -6.56 6.21 12.42
N SER A 24 -7.17 7.38 12.35
CA SER A 24 -8.15 7.78 13.35
C SER A 24 -9.33 8.44 12.66
N LEU A 25 -10.52 8.25 13.22
CA LEU A 25 -11.74 8.83 12.69
C LEU A 25 -12.63 9.21 13.85
N ALA A 26 -13.02 10.48 13.91
CA ALA A 26 -13.86 11.01 14.98
C ALA A 26 -13.28 10.72 16.38
N GLY A 27 -11.97 10.84 16.52
CA GLY A 27 -11.28 10.59 17.78
C GLY A 27 -11.10 9.14 18.14
N LYS A 28 -11.54 8.22 17.27
CA LYS A 28 -11.39 6.79 17.51
C LYS A 28 -10.23 6.23 16.70
N HIS A 29 -9.43 5.38 17.32
CA HIS A 29 -8.36 4.68 16.63
C HIS A 29 -8.97 3.68 15.66
N LEU A 30 -8.54 3.72 14.41
CA LEU A 30 -9.05 2.85 13.37
C LEU A 30 -7.86 2.15 12.70
N PRO A 31 -7.46 0.98 13.21
CA PRO A 31 -6.33 0.25 12.62
C PRO A 31 -6.77 -0.48 11.36
N LEU A 32 -6.01 -0.29 10.30
CA LEU A 32 -6.28 -0.91 9.01
C LEU A 32 -5.13 -1.82 8.63
N ARG A 33 -5.42 -2.84 7.84
CA ARG A 33 -4.40 -3.73 7.29
C ARG A 33 -4.63 -3.88 5.81
N PHE A 34 -3.55 -3.76 5.02
CA PHE A 34 -3.61 -3.95 3.58
C PHE A 34 -2.69 -5.09 3.20
N TYR A 35 -3.16 -5.96 2.33
CA TYR A 35 -2.40 -7.09 1.82
C TYR A 35 -1.89 -6.80 0.42
N ARG A 36 -0.79 -7.43 0.07
CA ARG A 36 -0.27 -7.36 -1.28
C ARG A 36 -1.27 -8.01 -2.22
N ILE A 37 -1.45 -7.41 -3.39
CA ILE A 37 -2.30 -7.94 -4.43
C ILE A 37 -1.42 -8.70 -5.43
N ASP A 38 -2.00 -9.65 -6.13
CA ASP A 38 -1.36 -10.31 -7.25
C ASP A 38 -0.80 -9.27 -8.23
N GLY A 39 0.44 -9.49 -8.69
CA GLY A 39 1.14 -8.53 -9.55
C GLY A 39 0.41 -8.19 -10.84
N GLU A 40 -0.24 -9.16 -11.46
CA GLU A 40 -1.04 -8.91 -12.66
C GLU A 40 -2.23 -8.02 -12.36
N ARG A 41 -2.88 -8.26 -11.23
CA ARG A 41 -4.03 -7.46 -10.81
C ARG A 41 -3.61 -6.03 -10.54
N TRP A 42 -2.46 -5.85 -9.88
CA TRP A 42 -1.93 -4.51 -9.63
C TRP A 42 -1.63 -3.79 -10.94
N ALA A 43 -1.05 -4.49 -11.92
CA ALA A 43 -0.78 -3.93 -13.23
C ALA A 43 -2.06 -3.47 -13.93
N GLU A 44 -3.12 -4.26 -13.83
CA GLU A 44 -4.43 -3.89 -14.39
C GLU A 44 -4.97 -2.63 -13.73
N ILE A 45 -4.84 -2.55 -12.40
CA ILE A 45 -5.31 -1.38 -11.65
C ILE A 45 -4.55 -0.13 -12.07
N THR A 46 -3.22 -0.19 -12.14
CA THR A 46 -2.42 0.98 -12.52
C THR A 46 -2.69 1.42 -13.96
N ALA A 47 -3.00 0.46 -14.84
CA ALA A 47 -3.36 0.78 -16.23
C ALA A 47 -4.66 1.58 -16.32
N LEU A 48 -5.54 1.45 -15.33
CA LEU A 48 -6.78 2.23 -15.28
C LEU A 48 -6.57 3.63 -14.72
N CYS A 49 -5.38 3.93 -14.24
CA CYS A 49 -5.08 5.18 -13.55
C CYS A 49 -3.92 5.91 -14.23
N PRO A 50 -4.12 6.42 -15.46
CA PRO A 50 -3.03 7.08 -16.18
C PRO A 50 -2.56 8.35 -15.46
N ALA A 51 -1.30 8.71 -15.69
CA ALA A 51 -0.73 9.91 -15.11
C ALA A 51 -1.53 11.15 -15.52
N ARG A 52 -1.80 12.02 -14.55
CA ARG A 52 -2.53 13.26 -14.82
C ARG A 52 -1.60 14.26 -15.48
N LEU A 53 -2.13 15.02 -16.43
CA LEU A 53 -1.36 16.05 -17.11
C LEU A 53 -0.89 17.11 -16.12
N GLY A 54 0.38 17.45 -16.20
CA GLY A 54 0.94 18.48 -15.33
C GLY A 54 1.27 18.06 -13.92
N SER A 55 1.01 16.80 -13.56
CA SER A 55 1.33 16.30 -12.23
C SER A 55 2.76 15.77 -12.19
N ALA A 56 3.63 16.45 -11.45
CA ALA A 56 5.01 16.00 -11.28
C ALA A 56 5.07 14.66 -10.55
N ILE A 57 4.18 14.46 -9.59
CA ILE A 57 4.11 13.21 -8.83
C ILE A 57 3.76 12.05 -9.76
N ASP A 58 2.72 12.22 -10.59
CA ASP A 58 2.30 11.15 -11.49
C ASP A 58 3.39 10.81 -12.51
N ARG A 59 4.09 11.82 -13.02
CA ARG A 59 5.21 11.57 -13.92
C ARG A 59 6.32 10.78 -13.26
N ARG A 60 6.56 11.04 -11.99
CA ARG A 60 7.58 10.33 -11.24
C ARG A 60 7.26 8.86 -11.07
N TYR A 61 6.00 8.53 -10.82
CA TYR A 61 5.57 7.15 -10.62
C TYR A 61 5.13 6.46 -11.92
N GLY A 62 4.85 7.23 -12.95
CA GLY A 62 4.39 6.68 -14.24
C GLY A 62 2.89 6.48 -14.33
N TYR A 63 2.15 6.75 -13.27
CA TYR A 63 0.69 6.63 -13.22
C TYR A 63 0.18 7.41 -12.01
N ASN A 64 -1.14 7.55 -11.91
CA ASN A 64 -1.77 8.19 -10.76
C ASN A 64 -1.84 7.18 -9.60
N PHE A 65 -0.79 7.15 -8.76
CA PHE A 65 -0.69 6.16 -7.70
C PHE A 65 -1.77 6.33 -6.63
N GLN A 66 -2.27 7.54 -6.44
CA GLN A 66 -3.34 7.79 -5.48
C GLN A 66 -4.63 7.13 -5.93
N ALA A 67 -4.97 7.26 -7.21
CA ALA A 67 -6.15 6.61 -7.76
C ALA A 67 -6.01 5.09 -7.75
N ALA A 68 -4.82 4.58 -8.07
CA ALA A 68 -4.56 3.14 -8.04
C ALA A 68 -4.72 2.59 -6.62
N ALA A 69 -4.17 3.26 -5.63
CA ALA A 69 -4.30 2.86 -4.24
C ALA A 69 -5.76 2.88 -3.78
N ARG A 70 -6.50 3.90 -4.21
CA ARG A 70 -7.93 4.01 -3.87
C ARG A 70 -8.73 2.84 -4.44
N LEU A 71 -8.43 2.43 -5.66
CA LEU A 71 -9.09 1.27 -6.27
C LEU A 71 -8.69 -0.03 -5.58
N ALA A 72 -7.45 -0.13 -5.15
CA ALA A 72 -6.93 -1.33 -4.51
C ALA A 72 -7.43 -1.52 -3.08
N ALA A 73 -7.73 -0.43 -2.38
CA ALA A 73 -8.09 -0.49 -0.97
C ALA A 73 -9.21 -1.48 -0.64
N PRO A 74 -10.37 -1.46 -1.34
CA PRO A 74 -11.43 -2.41 -1.04
C PRO A 74 -11.06 -3.87 -1.35
N LEU A 75 -10.12 -4.07 -2.29
CA LEU A 75 -9.74 -5.41 -2.71
C LEU A 75 -8.75 -6.06 -1.74
N SER A 76 -7.96 -5.25 -1.06
CA SER A 76 -6.84 -5.74 -0.26
C SER A 76 -6.89 -5.35 1.21
N GLY A 77 -7.80 -4.47 1.58
CA GLY A 77 -7.83 -3.89 2.92
C GLY A 77 -8.87 -4.47 3.84
N CYS A 78 -8.60 -4.38 5.13
CA CYS A 78 -9.57 -4.75 6.16
C CYS A 78 -9.37 -3.85 7.37
N VAL A 79 -10.36 -3.84 8.25
CA VAL A 79 -10.30 -3.15 9.53
C VAL A 79 -9.96 -4.18 10.60
N LEU A 80 -9.00 -3.85 11.44
CA LEU A 80 -8.63 -4.73 12.55
C LEU A 80 -9.49 -4.41 13.77
N ASP A 81 -10.37 -5.32 14.13
CA ASP A 81 -11.25 -5.17 15.29
C ASP A 81 -10.88 -6.25 16.29
N GLY A 82 -10.01 -5.91 17.22
CA GLY A 82 -9.42 -6.90 18.12
C GLY A 82 -8.59 -7.89 17.33
N ASP A 83 -8.94 -9.16 17.41
CA ASP A 83 -8.24 -10.22 16.67
C ASP A 83 -8.89 -10.49 15.32
N GLU A 84 -9.98 -9.80 15.00
CA GLU A 84 -10.68 -10.03 13.74
C GLU A 84 -10.29 -9.06 12.64
N GLU A 85 -10.24 -9.59 11.42
CA GLU A 85 -10.03 -8.78 10.22
C GLU A 85 -11.38 -8.69 9.52
N ILE A 86 -11.93 -7.48 9.47
CA ILE A 86 -13.25 -7.27 8.90
C ILE A 86 -13.13 -6.57 7.55
N SER A 87 -13.62 -7.24 6.50
CA SER A 87 -13.61 -6.69 5.15
C SER A 87 -14.91 -5.94 4.87
N TYR A 88 -14.82 -4.89 4.08
CA TYR A 88 -15.98 -4.08 3.70
C TYR A 88 -16.01 -3.90 2.19
N ASP A 89 -17.17 -3.54 1.66
CA ASP A 89 -17.35 -3.32 0.24
C ASP A 89 -16.87 -1.92 -0.21
N ASP A 90 -16.93 -1.69 -1.52
CA ASP A 90 -16.51 -0.42 -2.11
C ASP A 90 -17.27 0.77 -1.52
N ALA A 91 -18.55 0.62 -1.28
CA ALA A 91 -19.37 1.71 -0.76
C ALA A 91 -18.92 2.14 0.63
N LYS A 92 -18.61 1.17 1.47
CA LYS A 92 -18.15 1.45 2.84
C LYS A 92 -16.75 2.11 2.82
N TRP A 93 -15.86 1.63 1.98
CA TRP A 93 -14.56 2.26 1.81
C TRP A 93 -14.69 3.68 1.26
N GLY A 94 -15.65 3.89 0.36
CA GLY A 94 -15.95 5.22 -0.16
C GLY A 94 -16.38 6.17 0.93
N GLU A 95 -17.24 5.72 1.85
CA GLU A 95 -17.65 6.53 3.00
C GLU A 95 -16.45 6.88 3.87
N LEU A 96 -15.59 5.90 4.13
CA LEU A 96 -14.40 6.11 4.95
C LEU A 96 -13.47 7.17 4.33
N PHE A 97 -13.17 7.04 3.04
CA PHE A 97 -12.28 7.98 2.38
C PHE A 97 -12.81 9.40 2.35
N LYS A 98 -14.14 9.56 2.36
CA LYS A 98 -14.74 10.89 2.43
C LYS A 98 -14.57 11.54 3.80
N LYS A 99 -14.44 10.74 4.85
CA LYS A 99 -14.39 11.23 6.23
C LYS A 99 -12.98 11.33 6.80
N LEU A 100 -12.03 10.56 6.25
CA LEU A 100 -10.66 10.57 6.77
C LEU A 100 -9.95 11.88 6.47
N ALA A 101 -9.13 12.33 7.41
CA ALA A 101 -8.25 13.46 7.17
C ALA A 101 -7.19 13.10 6.14
N GLY A 102 -6.70 14.09 5.41
CA GLY A 102 -5.73 13.89 4.33
C GLY A 102 -4.47 13.14 4.74
N HIS A 103 -3.99 13.36 5.96
CA HIS A 103 -2.82 12.65 6.46
C HIS A 103 -3.04 11.13 6.49
N ASN A 104 -4.20 10.70 6.97
CA ASN A 104 -4.54 9.29 7.02
C ASN A 104 -4.65 8.68 5.62
N ILE A 105 -5.24 9.44 4.69
CA ILE A 105 -5.36 9.00 3.30
C ILE A 105 -3.98 8.80 2.67
N LYS A 106 -3.06 9.71 2.94
CA LYS A 106 -1.69 9.59 2.44
C LYS A 106 -0.98 8.36 2.99
N LEU A 107 -1.19 8.04 4.26
CA LEU A 107 -0.62 6.83 4.85
C LEU A 107 -1.14 5.57 4.17
N ILE A 108 -2.44 5.54 3.87
CA ILE A 108 -3.05 4.42 3.18
C ILE A 108 -2.47 4.27 1.77
N HIS A 109 -2.40 5.36 1.02
CA HIS A 109 -1.85 5.33 -0.34
C HIS A 109 -0.41 4.84 -0.36
N SER A 110 0.42 5.33 0.57
CA SER A 110 1.81 4.91 0.67
C SER A 110 1.96 3.43 0.98
N ALA A 111 1.16 2.93 1.92
CA ALA A 111 1.22 1.53 2.32
C ALA A 111 0.87 0.61 1.15
N ILE A 112 -0.20 0.91 0.45
CA ILE A 112 -0.66 0.12 -0.69
C ILE A 112 0.38 0.14 -1.81
N TRP A 113 0.93 1.33 -2.09
CA TRP A 113 1.94 1.47 -3.13
C TRP A 113 3.19 0.64 -2.80
N GLN A 114 3.70 0.76 -1.58
CA GLN A 114 4.89 0.02 -1.16
C GLN A 114 4.70 -1.49 -1.24
N LEU A 115 3.56 -1.98 -0.79
CA LEU A 115 3.27 -3.41 -0.82
C LEU A 115 3.28 -3.99 -2.23
N ASN A 116 2.80 -3.21 -3.19
CA ASN A 116 2.58 -3.72 -4.53
C ASN A 116 3.71 -3.41 -5.51
N GLU A 117 4.54 -2.40 -5.20
CA GLU A 117 5.66 -2.03 -6.07
C GLU A 117 6.98 -2.67 -5.66
N TYR A 118 7.11 -3.07 -4.41
CA TYR A 118 8.36 -3.63 -3.91
C TYR A 118 8.15 -5.01 -3.31
N ASP A 119 9.22 -5.79 -3.35
CA ASP A 119 9.28 -6.99 -2.54
C ASP A 119 9.32 -6.52 -1.08
N PRO A 120 8.53 -7.09 -0.17
CA PRO A 120 8.44 -6.62 1.21
C PRO A 120 9.78 -6.52 1.93
N GLU A 121 10.68 -7.47 1.70
CA GLU A 121 11.99 -7.43 2.34
C GLU A 121 12.81 -6.26 1.82
N VAL A 122 12.75 -6.01 0.52
CA VAL A 122 13.43 -4.87 -0.09
C VAL A 122 12.86 -3.56 0.41
N ALA A 123 11.54 -3.46 0.53
CA ALA A 123 10.88 -2.25 1.02
C ALA A 123 11.33 -1.92 2.46
N VAL A 124 11.43 -2.92 3.32
CA VAL A 124 11.88 -2.71 4.70
C VAL A 124 13.33 -2.25 4.75
N VAL A 125 14.19 -2.85 3.94
CA VAL A 125 15.60 -2.45 3.87
C VAL A 125 15.73 -1.02 3.38
N ASP A 126 15.01 -0.66 2.33
CA ASP A 126 15.05 0.68 1.78
C ASP A 126 14.55 1.73 2.77
N ALA A 127 13.51 1.41 3.52
CA ALA A 127 13.01 2.30 4.55
C ALA A 127 14.05 2.54 5.63
N LYS A 128 14.76 1.50 6.06
CA LYS A 128 15.83 1.63 7.05
C LYS A 128 16.98 2.45 6.52
N LYS A 129 17.38 2.22 5.28
CA LYS A 129 18.44 3.01 4.66
C LYS A 129 18.04 4.48 4.55
N GLY A 130 16.81 4.74 4.16
CA GLY A 130 16.30 6.10 4.07
C GLY A 130 16.37 6.82 5.41
N SER A 131 15.94 6.16 6.48
CA SER A 131 16.01 6.73 7.83
C SER A 131 17.44 6.99 8.26
N ALA A 132 18.34 6.06 8.01
CA ALA A 132 19.74 6.22 8.36
C ALA A 132 20.37 7.36 7.58
N ALA A 133 20.09 7.46 6.28
CA ALA A 133 20.60 8.53 5.44
C ALA A 133 20.10 9.88 5.91
N ASP A 134 18.83 9.97 6.26
CA ASP A 134 18.25 11.21 6.76
C ASP A 134 18.88 11.62 8.08
N SER A 135 19.14 10.67 8.97
CA SER A 135 19.82 10.95 10.22
C SER A 135 21.21 11.47 10.00
N GLU A 136 21.95 10.87 9.07
CA GLU A 136 23.29 11.29 8.74
C GLU A 136 23.34 12.66 8.11
N ARG A 137 22.36 13.00 7.33
CA ARG A 137 22.36 14.27 6.67
C ARG A 137 21.95 15.38 7.55
N LYS A 138 21.41 15.01 8.70
CA LYS A 138 20.79 15.97 9.41
C LYS A 138 21.60 17.00 9.91
N PRO A 139 22.36 17.24 10.21
CA PRO A 139 22.90 18.24 10.73
C PRO A 139 23.33 19.17 10.30
N ASP A 140 23.56 19.31 9.61
CA ASP A 140 24.09 20.37 9.23
C ASP A 140 23.56 21.42 9.52
#